data_a23aac0be17dc12d71d593b0a7a1fef5
#
_entry.id   a23aac0be17dc12d71d593b0a7a1fef5
#
_cell.length_a   1.000
_cell.length_b   1.000
_cell.length_c   1.000
_cell.angle_alpha   90.00
_cell.angle_beta   90.00
_cell.angle_gamma   90.00
#
_symmetry.space_group_name_H-M   'P 1'
#
loop_
_entity.id
_entity.type
_entity.pdbx_description
1 polymer ?
#
loop_
_entity_poly.entity_id
_entity_poly.type
_entity_poly.pdbx_seq_one_letter_code
_entity_poly.pdbx_strand_id
1 'polypeptide(L)'
;VQIVVETGGSEPQSRLQHQLATMLSSVPRENILVFSDMEEDVGATHIHDGLADISMQERKDYPEFSLYDELQLYQQLGKDTRKLEGGWKLAKYKNMAIKQKIWKMLREANNALPRRKWYVFIDTDTFVEWDNLLSLLESLDPRKNQYIGSPVWANPKAPFAHGGSAIVLSYSALESLNVPEYEGPMPSQFGVNTTALCCGDEALAMALKKRGIGLKGYWPMFNGETPSTVGFGSEIWCEPVLSLHHISGVAMEDLWQWIEDWKA
;
A
#
# COMPACT_ATOMS: atom_id res chain seq x y z
N VAL A 1 5.86 12.05 -7.17
CA VAL A 1 5.27 10.99 -6.34
C VAL A 1 5.29 9.69 -7.12
N GLN A 2 5.55 8.55 -6.46
CA GLN A 2 5.24 7.21 -6.94
C GLN A 2 4.02 6.71 -6.19
N ILE A 3 3.01 6.28 -6.90
CA ILE A 3 1.82 5.66 -6.32
C ILE A 3 2.00 4.15 -6.42
N VAL A 4 1.73 3.46 -5.33
CA VAL A 4 1.81 2.01 -5.23
C VAL A 4 0.44 1.50 -4.79
N VAL A 5 -0.26 0.86 -5.70
CA VAL A 5 -1.57 0.24 -5.43
C VAL A 5 -1.34 -1.21 -5.01
N GLU A 6 -1.88 -1.59 -3.87
CA GLU A 6 -1.84 -2.97 -3.36
C GLU A 6 -3.22 -3.62 -3.54
N THR A 7 -3.25 -4.82 -4.12
CA THR A 7 -4.47 -5.61 -4.34
C THR A 7 -4.22 -7.09 -4.04
N GLY A 8 -5.21 -7.95 -4.22
CA GLY A 8 -5.09 -9.40 -4.08
C GLY A 8 -5.56 -10.13 -5.33
N GLY A 9 -4.92 -11.24 -5.68
CA GLY A 9 -5.30 -12.09 -6.82
C GLY A 9 -6.67 -12.74 -6.69
N SER A 10 -7.27 -12.74 -5.50
CA SER A 10 -8.65 -13.14 -5.25
C SER A 10 -9.63 -11.97 -5.23
N GLU A 11 -9.16 -10.73 -5.36
CA GLU A 11 -10.03 -9.55 -5.37
C GLU A 11 -10.64 -9.30 -6.76
N PRO A 12 -11.82 -8.62 -6.82
CA PRO A 12 -12.39 -8.22 -8.09
C PRO A 12 -11.52 -7.18 -8.80
N GLN A 13 -11.06 -7.49 -10.02
CA GLN A 13 -10.30 -6.56 -10.86
C GLN A 13 -11.03 -5.23 -11.12
N SER A 14 -12.36 -5.22 -11.02
CA SER A 14 -13.17 -4.00 -11.17
C SER A 14 -12.80 -2.91 -10.17
N ARG A 15 -12.35 -3.23 -8.95
CA ARG A 15 -11.91 -2.23 -7.97
C ARG A 15 -10.74 -1.40 -8.52
N LEU A 16 -9.70 -2.07 -9.00
CA LEU A 16 -8.55 -1.42 -9.64
C LEU A 16 -8.98 -0.63 -10.88
N GLN A 17 -9.88 -1.18 -11.70
CA GLN A 17 -10.37 -0.49 -12.91
C GLN A 17 -11.09 0.81 -12.57
N HIS A 18 -11.97 0.83 -11.55
CA HIS A 18 -12.61 2.06 -11.07
C HIS A 18 -11.58 3.08 -10.58
N GLN A 19 -10.59 2.66 -9.82
CA GLN A 19 -9.54 3.52 -9.31
C GLN A 19 -8.71 4.15 -10.44
N LEU A 20 -8.33 3.37 -11.46
CA LEU A 20 -7.60 3.82 -12.64
C LEU A 20 -8.44 4.75 -13.53
N ALA A 21 -9.76 4.56 -13.58
CA ALA A 21 -10.67 5.39 -14.37
C ALA A 21 -11.08 6.69 -13.68
N THR A 22 -10.86 6.83 -12.38
CA THR A 22 -11.26 7.97 -11.55
C THR A 22 -10.04 8.71 -11.00
N MET A 23 -9.77 8.60 -9.72
CA MET A 23 -8.73 9.38 -9.03
C MET A 23 -7.31 9.17 -9.55
N LEU A 24 -7.02 8.07 -10.25
CA LEU A 24 -5.74 7.82 -10.91
C LEU A 24 -5.72 8.17 -12.40
N SER A 25 -6.84 8.61 -12.98
CA SER A 25 -6.98 8.87 -14.42
C SER A 25 -6.05 9.98 -14.93
N SER A 26 -5.76 10.97 -14.10
CA SER A 26 -4.87 12.09 -14.41
C SER A 26 -3.40 11.83 -14.06
N VAL A 27 -3.10 10.69 -13.40
CA VAL A 27 -1.74 10.35 -12.99
C VAL A 27 -0.99 9.69 -14.14
N PRO A 28 0.22 10.16 -14.51
CA PRO A 28 1.05 9.48 -15.52
C PRO A 28 1.31 8.02 -15.13
N ARG A 29 1.16 7.11 -16.09
CA ARG A 29 1.24 5.65 -15.85
C ARG A 29 2.58 5.22 -15.25
N GLU A 30 3.67 5.87 -15.62
CA GLU A 30 5.00 5.61 -15.05
C GLU A 30 5.11 5.99 -13.56
N ASN A 31 4.13 6.70 -13.03
CA ASN A 31 4.02 7.02 -11.61
C ASN A 31 3.11 6.06 -10.84
N ILE A 32 2.54 5.05 -11.50
CA ILE A 32 1.67 4.05 -10.89
C ILE A 32 2.35 2.68 -10.97
N LEU A 33 2.50 2.03 -9.85
CA LEU A 33 2.86 0.62 -9.72
C LEU A 33 1.71 -0.12 -9.08
N VAL A 34 1.38 -1.29 -9.58
CA VAL A 34 0.34 -2.14 -9.00
C VAL A 34 0.97 -3.46 -8.58
N PHE A 35 0.67 -3.88 -7.36
CA PHE A 35 1.14 -5.14 -6.79
C PHE A 35 -0.02 -5.99 -6.28
N SER A 36 0.12 -7.29 -6.52
CA SER A 36 -0.80 -8.34 -6.06
C SER A 36 0.02 -9.50 -5.47
N ASP A 37 -0.61 -10.60 -5.20
CA ASP A 37 -0.02 -11.92 -4.96
C ASP A 37 -0.09 -12.82 -6.20
N MET A 38 -0.17 -12.20 -7.38
CA MET A 38 -0.23 -12.86 -8.66
C MET A 38 0.26 -11.89 -9.77
N GLU A 39 1.06 -12.41 -10.71
CA GLU A 39 1.50 -11.64 -11.88
C GLU A 39 0.41 -11.68 -12.93
N GLU A 40 -0.15 -10.52 -13.34
CA GLU A 40 -1.19 -10.44 -14.35
C GLU A 40 -1.23 -9.08 -15.05
N ASP A 41 -2.00 -8.99 -16.15
CA ASP A 41 -2.28 -7.74 -16.84
C ASP A 41 -3.78 -7.44 -16.77
N VAL A 42 -4.13 -6.21 -16.37
CA VAL A 42 -5.51 -5.70 -16.41
C VAL A 42 -5.56 -4.51 -17.38
N GLY A 43 -6.06 -4.79 -18.58
CA GLY A 43 -5.99 -3.84 -19.68
C GLY A 43 -4.55 -3.52 -20.06
N ALA A 44 -4.14 -2.26 -19.95
CA ALA A 44 -2.77 -1.81 -20.22
C ALA A 44 -1.94 -1.66 -18.93
N THR A 45 -2.45 -2.12 -17.79
CA THR A 45 -1.78 -2.03 -16.50
C THR A 45 -1.21 -3.38 -16.12
N HIS A 46 0.11 -3.43 -15.94
CA HIS A 46 0.81 -4.59 -15.44
C HIS A 46 0.71 -4.64 -13.91
N ILE A 47 0.35 -5.80 -13.37
CA ILE A 47 0.25 -6.07 -11.93
C ILE A 47 1.38 -7.01 -11.56
N HIS A 48 2.28 -6.54 -10.71
CA HIS A 48 3.42 -7.31 -10.25
C HIS A 48 3.05 -8.25 -9.11
N ASP A 49 3.54 -9.46 -9.15
CA ASP A 49 3.49 -10.36 -8.00
C ASP A 49 4.48 -9.90 -6.92
N GLY A 50 3.95 -9.34 -5.84
CA GLY A 50 4.74 -8.84 -4.71
C GLY A 50 5.44 -9.94 -3.90
N LEU A 51 5.01 -11.21 -4.03
CA LEU A 51 5.53 -12.35 -3.28
C LEU A 51 6.48 -13.25 -4.12
N ALA A 52 6.62 -13.00 -5.41
CA ALA A 52 7.38 -13.85 -6.34
C ALA A 52 8.84 -14.10 -5.92
N ASP A 53 9.46 -13.13 -5.23
CA ASP A 53 10.85 -13.23 -4.77
C ASP A 53 11.02 -14.11 -3.52
N ILE A 54 9.93 -14.53 -2.87
CA ILE A 54 9.97 -15.40 -1.70
C ILE A 54 10.04 -16.85 -2.16
N SER A 55 11.17 -17.50 -1.92
CA SER A 55 11.40 -18.87 -2.38
C SER A 55 10.46 -19.88 -1.69
N MET A 56 10.20 -20.99 -2.37
CA MET A 56 9.43 -22.10 -1.80
C MET A 56 10.04 -22.62 -0.48
N GLN A 57 11.36 -22.59 -0.34
CA GLN A 57 12.04 -23.00 0.88
C GLN A 57 11.78 -22.05 2.05
N GLU A 58 11.70 -20.73 1.78
CA GLU A 58 11.44 -19.72 2.81
C GLU A 58 9.98 -19.73 3.29
N ARG A 59 9.03 -20.03 2.40
CA ARG A 59 7.58 -19.98 2.70
C ARG A 59 6.97 -21.28 3.22
N LYS A 60 7.70 -22.41 3.13
CA LYS A 60 7.17 -23.76 3.46
C LYS A 60 6.64 -23.90 4.89
N ASP A 61 7.18 -23.13 5.83
CA ASP A 61 6.85 -23.20 7.25
C ASP A 61 5.71 -22.21 7.63
N TYR A 62 5.15 -21.51 6.65
CA TYR A 62 4.09 -20.51 6.83
C TYR A 62 2.80 -20.96 6.15
N PRO A 63 1.80 -21.42 6.93
CA PRO A 63 0.57 -22.02 6.38
C PRO A 63 -0.21 -21.10 5.43
N GLU A 64 -0.11 -19.80 5.63
CA GLU A 64 -0.78 -18.80 4.79
C GLU A 64 -0.33 -18.86 3.33
N PHE A 65 0.91 -19.30 3.06
CA PHE A 65 1.41 -19.42 1.69
C PHE A 65 0.79 -20.58 0.91
N SER A 66 0.05 -21.49 1.56
CA SER A 66 -0.74 -22.49 0.84
C SER A 66 -1.76 -21.81 -0.09
N LEU A 67 -2.33 -20.69 0.33
CA LEU A 67 -3.23 -19.89 -0.51
C LEU A 67 -2.50 -19.25 -1.69
N TYR A 68 -1.27 -18.76 -1.48
CA TYR A 68 -0.45 -18.23 -2.58
C TYR A 68 -0.16 -19.32 -3.62
N ASP A 69 0.24 -20.50 -3.19
CA ASP A 69 0.49 -21.63 -4.09
C ASP A 69 -0.78 -22.06 -4.84
N GLU A 70 -1.94 -22.00 -4.19
CA GLU A 70 -3.24 -22.28 -4.81
C GLU A 70 -3.63 -21.20 -5.82
N LEU A 71 -3.40 -19.92 -5.54
CA LEU A 71 -3.60 -18.81 -6.49
C LEU A 71 -2.77 -19.01 -7.75
N GLN A 72 -1.47 -19.31 -7.61
CA GLN A 72 -0.58 -19.59 -8.74
C GLN A 72 -1.07 -20.79 -9.56
N LEU A 73 -1.53 -21.86 -8.90
CA LEU A 73 -2.07 -23.04 -9.58
C LEU A 73 -3.38 -22.71 -10.32
N TYR A 74 -4.30 -21.96 -9.70
CA TYR A 74 -5.56 -21.55 -10.35
C TYR A 74 -5.28 -20.70 -11.58
N GLN A 75 -4.35 -19.76 -11.51
CA GLN A 75 -3.94 -18.95 -12.64
C GLN A 75 -3.39 -19.81 -13.78
N GLN A 76 -2.47 -20.74 -13.50
CA GLN A 76 -1.89 -21.66 -14.50
C GLN A 76 -2.95 -22.54 -15.17
N LEU A 77 -4.00 -22.91 -14.43
CA LEU A 77 -5.11 -23.73 -14.94
C LEU A 77 -6.23 -22.92 -15.58
N GLY A 78 -6.13 -21.58 -15.64
CA GLY A 78 -7.17 -20.68 -16.13
C GLY A 78 -8.46 -20.73 -15.31
N LYS A 79 -8.37 -21.06 -14.01
CA LYS A 79 -9.50 -21.10 -13.08
C LYS A 79 -9.73 -19.73 -12.45
N ASP A 80 -10.96 -19.49 -12.01
CA ASP A 80 -11.36 -18.26 -11.36
C ASP A 80 -10.79 -18.17 -9.93
N THR A 81 -9.79 -17.31 -9.74
CA THR A 81 -9.10 -17.09 -8.46
C THR A 81 -9.96 -16.39 -7.42
N ARG A 82 -11.04 -15.68 -7.84
CA ARG A 82 -11.98 -14.98 -6.93
C ARG A 82 -12.79 -15.92 -6.06
N LYS A 83 -12.74 -17.22 -6.34
CA LYS A 83 -13.36 -18.28 -5.50
C LYS A 83 -12.50 -18.65 -4.29
N LEU A 84 -11.27 -18.17 -4.25
CA LEU A 84 -10.35 -18.43 -3.14
C LEU A 84 -10.56 -17.37 -2.04
N GLU A 85 -10.66 -17.82 -0.81
CA GLU A 85 -10.92 -16.97 0.35
C GLU A 85 -9.65 -16.77 1.16
N GLY A 86 -9.61 -15.68 1.93
CA GLY A 86 -8.54 -15.43 2.89
C GLY A 86 -7.30 -14.73 2.31
N GLY A 87 -7.38 -14.10 1.13
CA GLY A 87 -6.29 -13.35 0.52
C GLY A 87 -5.66 -12.30 1.44
N TRP A 88 -6.47 -11.70 2.34
CA TRP A 88 -5.98 -10.76 3.35
C TRP A 88 -4.87 -11.32 4.27
N LYS A 89 -4.80 -12.65 4.44
CA LYS A 89 -3.74 -13.29 5.24
C LYS A 89 -2.35 -13.12 4.60
N LEU A 90 -2.31 -13.01 3.26
CA LEU A 90 -1.08 -12.78 2.51
C LEU A 90 -0.63 -11.31 2.57
N ALA A 91 -1.53 -10.36 2.81
CA ALA A 91 -1.21 -8.94 2.93
C ALA A 91 -0.14 -8.68 4.00
N LYS A 92 -0.13 -9.48 5.08
CA LYS A 92 0.87 -9.45 6.13
C LYS A 92 2.31 -9.59 5.61
N TYR A 93 2.51 -10.41 4.59
CA TYR A 93 3.81 -10.66 3.98
C TYR A 93 4.07 -9.76 2.78
N LYS A 94 3.02 -9.47 1.98
CA LYS A 94 3.10 -8.58 0.82
C LYS A 94 3.64 -7.21 1.16
N ASN A 95 3.12 -6.60 2.22
CA ASN A 95 3.47 -5.23 2.59
C ASN A 95 4.99 -5.00 2.60
N MET A 96 5.76 -5.87 3.25
CA MET A 96 7.22 -5.74 3.33
C MET A 96 7.91 -6.16 2.02
N ALA A 97 7.45 -7.25 1.39
CA ALA A 97 8.03 -7.77 0.16
C ALA A 97 7.90 -6.75 -1.00
N ILE A 98 6.79 -6.03 -1.08
CA ILE A 98 6.58 -4.97 -2.07
C ILE A 98 7.61 -3.84 -1.91
N LYS A 99 7.87 -3.37 -0.69
CA LYS A 99 8.86 -2.32 -0.42
C LYS A 99 10.26 -2.76 -0.84
N GLN A 100 10.60 -4.04 -0.62
CA GLN A 100 11.86 -4.62 -1.06
C GLN A 100 11.92 -4.74 -2.59
N LYS A 101 10.84 -5.18 -3.24
CA LYS A 101 10.77 -5.28 -4.71
C LYS A 101 10.90 -3.93 -5.38
N ILE A 102 10.23 -2.89 -4.87
CA ILE A 102 10.38 -1.51 -5.35
C ILE A 102 11.84 -1.06 -5.22
N TRP A 103 12.49 -1.35 -4.09
CA TRP A 103 13.89 -0.99 -3.89
C TRP A 103 14.82 -1.69 -4.88
N LYS A 104 14.59 -2.97 -5.19
CA LYS A 104 15.31 -3.69 -6.26
C LYS A 104 15.14 -2.98 -7.60
N MET A 105 13.89 -2.67 -7.99
CA MET A 105 13.58 -1.98 -9.26
C MET A 105 14.27 -0.62 -9.36
N LEU A 106 14.39 0.11 -8.26
CA LEU A 106 15.11 1.41 -8.22
C LEU A 106 16.62 1.28 -8.42
N ARG A 107 17.19 0.11 -8.12
CA ARG A 107 18.64 -0.16 -8.20
C ARG A 107 19.07 -0.89 -9.45
N GLU A 108 18.15 -1.38 -10.25
CA GLU A 108 18.47 -2.06 -11.50
C GLU A 108 19.17 -1.11 -12.48
N ALA A 109 20.24 -1.64 -13.12
CA ALA A 109 21.13 -0.86 -13.97
C ALA A 109 20.46 -0.17 -15.17
N ASN A 110 19.28 -0.65 -15.55
CA ASN A 110 18.50 -0.11 -16.66
C ASN A 110 17.52 1.00 -16.27
N ASN A 111 17.59 1.52 -15.04
CA ASN A 111 16.64 2.51 -14.50
C ASN A 111 15.17 2.10 -14.74
N ALA A 112 14.84 0.86 -14.41
CA ALA A 112 13.51 0.31 -14.61
C ALA A 112 12.43 1.16 -13.90
N LEU A 113 12.80 1.82 -12.78
CA LEU A 113 11.94 2.73 -12.04
C LEU A 113 12.65 4.06 -11.74
N PRO A 114 12.11 5.22 -12.15
CA PRO A 114 12.69 6.52 -11.80
C PRO A 114 12.56 6.82 -10.31
N ARG A 115 13.61 7.35 -9.71
CA ARG A 115 13.62 7.78 -8.32
C ARG A 115 12.62 8.92 -8.10
N ARG A 116 11.65 8.72 -7.20
CA ARG A 116 10.68 9.72 -6.78
C ARG A 116 10.98 10.18 -5.34
N LYS A 117 10.50 11.37 -4.99
CA LYS A 117 10.65 11.93 -3.63
C LYS A 117 9.78 11.21 -2.60
N TRP A 118 8.59 10.77 -3.03
CA TRP A 118 7.54 10.20 -2.21
C TRP A 118 6.97 8.94 -2.81
N TYR A 119 6.65 7.96 -1.96
CA TYR A 119 5.98 6.71 -2.28
C TYR A 119 4.70 6.64 -1.47
N VAL A 120 3.57 6.61 -2.15
CA VAL A 120 2.22 6.57 -1.56
C VAL A 120 1.65 5.18 -1.80
N PHE A 121 1.45 4.43 -0.74
CA PHE A 121 0.89 3.07 -0.75
C PHE A 121 -0.60 3.16 -0.44
N ILE A 122 -1.43 2.57 -1.27
CA ILE A 122 -2.90 2.57 -1.17
C ILE A 122 -3.48 1.21 -1.54
N ASP A 123 -4.62 0.86 -0.95
CA ASP A 123 -5.41 -0.29 -1.36
C ASP A 123 -6.37 0.08 -2.49
N THR A 124 -6.95 -0.92 -3.19
CA THR A 124 -7.90 -0.67 -4.31
C THR A 124 -9.23 -0.08 -3.88
N ASP A 125 -9.52 -0.01 -2.58
CA ASP A 125 -10.67 0.66 -1.98
C ASP A 125 -10.30 1.91 -1.16
N THR A 126 -9.09 2.43 -1.35
CA THR A 126 -8.66 3.73 -0.82
C THR A 126 -8.93 4.83 -1.84
N PHE A 127 -9.60 5.88 -1.43
CA PHE A 127 -9.72 7.13 -2.17
C PHE A 127 -8.69 8.14 -1.66
N VAL A 128 -8.02 8.86 -2.56
CA VAL A 128 -7.06 9.92 -2.22
C VAL A 128 -7.47 11.22 -2.87
N GLU A 129 -7.57 12.28 -2.08
CA GLU A 129 -7.71 13.65 -2.59
C GLU A 129 -6.30 14.20 -2.85
N TRP A 130 -5.91 14.21 -4.13
CA TRP A 130 -4.53 14.48 -4.54
C TRP A 130 -4.07 15.90 -4.26
N ASP A 131 -4.91 16.92 -4.43
CA ASP A 131 -4.51 18.32 -4.25
C ASP A 131 -4.14 18.56 -2.78
N ASN A 132 -4.95 18.03 -1.86
CA ASN A 132 -4.66 18.11 -0.42
C ASN A 132 -3.41 17.32 -0.05
N LEU A 133 -3.27 16.09 -0.56
CA LEU A 133 -2.08 15.27 -0.27
C LEU A 133 -0.80 15.91 -0.82
N LEU A 134 -0.82 16.41 -2.06
CA LEU A 134 0.34 17.06 -2.67
C LEU A 134 0.72 18.33 -1.90
N SER A 135 -0.26 19.14 -1.47
CA SER A 135 -0.03 20.32 -0.64
C SER A 135 0.67 19.97 0.69
N LEU A 136 0.23 18.88 1.34
CA LEU A 136 0.90 18.39 2.53
C LEU A 136 2.35 17.98 2.21
N LEU A 137 2.57 17.19 1.16
CA LEU A 137 3.90 16.68 0.80
C LEU A 137 4.87 17.78 0.38
N GLU A 138 4.39 18.88 -0.23
CA GLU A 138 5.20 20.05 -0.57
C GLU A 138 5.68 20.79 0.68
N SER A 139 4.92 20.76 1.77
CA SER A 139 5.31 21.35 3.04
C SER A 139 6.40 20.57 3.80
N LEU A 140 6.71 19.35 3.36
CA LEU A 140 7.62 18.43 4.05
C LEU A 140 8.94 18.25 3.29
N ASP A 141 10.03 18.01 4.04
CA ASP A 141 11.34 17.72 3.46
C ASP A 141 11.48 16.22 3.12
N PRO A 142 11.49 15.85 1.82
CA PRO A 142 11.58 14.44 1.40
C PRO A 142 12.98 13.83 1.61
N ARG A 143 13.98 14.64 1.96
CA ARG A 143 15.35 14.16 2.28
C ARG A 143 15.45 13.63 3.71
N LYS A 144 14.47 13.95 4.56
CA LYS A 144 14.33 13.38 5.90
C LYS A 144 13.57 12.07 5.84
N ASN A 145 13.85 11.17 6.75
CA ASN A 145 13.07 9.95 6.92
C ASN A 145 11.65 10.30 7.38
N GLN A 146 10.68 10.19 6.46
CA GLN A 146 9.26 10.46 6.72
C GLN A 146 8.46 9.17 6.57
N TYR A 147 7.73 8.81 7.61
CA TYR A 147 6.72 7.76 7.64
C TYR A 147 5.41 8.37 8.11
N ILE A 148 4.42 8.44 7.25
CA ILE A 148 3.22 9.27 7.39
C ILE A 148 1.99 8.41 7.17
N GLY A 149 0.91 8.67 7.92
CA GLY A 149 -0.40 8.02 7.76
C GLY A 149 -1.32 8.21 8.96
N SER A 150 -2.43 7.49 8.97
CA SER A 150 -3.39 7.47 10.09
C SER A 150 -2.90 6.58 11.23
N PRO A 151 -2.73 7.06 12.46
CA PRO A 151 -2.24 6.23 13.56
C PRO A 151 -3.31 5.28 14.07
N VAL A 152 -2.97 3.99 14.14
CA VAL A 152 -3.73 2.93 14.81
C VAL A 152 -2.83 2.12 15.74
N TRP A 153 -3.43 1.37 16.65
CA TRP A 153 -2.72 0.61 17.69
C TRP A 153 -3.21 -0.84 17.75
N ALA A 154 -2.33 -1.81 17.48
CA ALA A 154 -2.58 -3.21 17.86
C ALA A 154 -2.24 -3.44 19.33
N ASN A 155 -1.30 -2.65 19.86
CA ASN A 155 -0.93 -2.66 21.27
C ASN A 155 -0.68 -1.20 21.75
N PRO A 156 -0.80 -0.91 23.07
CA PRO A 156 -0.68 0.46 23.59
C PRO A 156 0.71 1.11 23.40
N LYS A 157 1.72 0.36 22.99
CA LYS A 157 3.13 0.83 23.06
C LYS A 157 3.66 1.46 21.78
N ALA A 158 3.04 1.20 20.63
CA ALA A 158 3.53 1.73 19.37
C ALA A 158 2.41 1.86 18.34
N PRO A 159 2.09 3.08 17.89
CA PRO A 159 1.20 3.27 16.76
C PRO A 159 1.88 2.84 15.46
N PHE A 160 1.06 2.43 14.50
CA PHE A 160 1.45 2.23 13.12
C PHE A 160 0.46 2.93 12.19
N ALA A 161 0.86 3.23 10.96
CA ALA A 161 -0.05 3.78 9.97
C ALA A 161 -1.01 2.71 9.48
N HIS A 162 -2.29 2.99 9.44
CA HIS A 162 -3.32 2.13 8.86
C HIS A 162 -3.18 2.09 7.33
N GLY A 163 -2.95 0.90 6.76
CA GLY A 163 -2.69 0.71 5.34
C GLY A 163 -3.79 1.22 4.44
N GLY A 164 -5.04 0.83 4.73
CA GLY A 164 -6.20 1.25 3.97
C GLY A 164 -6.48 2.76 3.97
N SER A 165 -5.92 3.51 4.95
CA SER A 165 -5.98 4.98 4.95
C SER A 165 -4.84 5.65 4.17
N ALA A 166 -4.08 4.92 3.40
CA ALA A 166 -2.83 5.28 2.76
C ALA A 166 -1.63 5.40 3.72
N ILE A 167 -0.48 4.96 3.23
CA ILE A 167 0.83 5.13 3.88
C ILE A 167 1.74 5.91 2.95
N VAL A 168 2.45 6.91 3.49
CA VAL A 168 3.44 7.66 2.72
C VAL A 168 4.83 7.46 3.30
N LEU A 169 5.76 7.08 2.45
CA LEU A 169 7.19 7.04 2.75
C LEU A 169 7.95 8.05 1.90
N SER A 170 8.89 8.78 2.51
CA SER A 170 9.91 9.48 1.72
C SER A 170 10.86 8.47 1.08
N TYR A 171 11.55 8.87 0.00
CA TYR A 171 12.64 8.06 -0.56
C TYR A 171 13.66 7.68 0.51
N SER A 172 14.04 8.62 1.36
CA SER A 172 15.00 8.39 2.45
C SER A 172 14.54 7.33 3.45
N ALA A 173 13.23 7.30 3.77
CA ALA A 173 12.67 6.26 4.64
C ALA A 173 12.68 4.89 3.94
N LEU A 174 12.32 4.82 2.66
CA LEU A 174 12.36 3.60 1.86
C LEU A 174 13.80 3.08 1.72
N GLU A 175 14.76 3.96 1.48
CA GLU A 175 16.19 3.63 1.44
C GLU A 175 16.67 3.08 2.78
N SER A 176 16.37 3.77 3.89
CA SER A 176 16.74 3.33 5.24
C SER A 176 16.12 1.98 5.62
N LEU A 177 14.94 1.66 5.07
CA LEU A 177 14.29 0.36 5.26
C LEU A 177 15.08 -0.77 4.60
N ASN A 178 15.73 -0.52 3.46
CA ASN A 178 16.33 -1.51 2.59
C ASN A 178 17.87 -1.55 2.65
N VAL A 179 18.47 -1.24 3.79
CA VAL A 179 19.92 -1.41 3.96
C VAL A 179 20.27 -2.91 4.08
N PRO A 180 21.42 -3.35 3.50
CA PRO A 180 21.76 -4.78 3.36
C PRO A 180 21.79 -5.58 4.67
N GLU A 181 22.16 -4.96 5.78
CA GLU A 181 22.25 -5.58 7.11
C GLU A 181 20.90 -6.07 7.68
N TYR A 182 19.80 -5.70 7.03
CA TYR A 182 18.45 -6.11 7.42
C TYR A 182 17.76 -6.98 6.36
N GLU A 183 18.46 -7.34 5.31
CA GLU A 183 17.98 -8.34 4.36
C GLU A 183 18.06 -9.72 5.04
N GLY A 184 16.93 -10.38 5.13
CA GLY A 184 16.82 -11.67 5.77
C GLY A 184 15.69 -12.51 5.18
N PRO A 185 15.70 -13.83 5.46
CA PRO A 185 14.62 -14.70 5.02
C PRO A 185 13.32 -14.37 5.74
N MET A 186 12.19 -14.79 5.15
CA MET A 186 10.90 -14.80 5.83
C MET A 186 10.93 -15.61 7.13
N PRO A 187 10.24 -15.19 8.19
CA PRO A 187 9.49 -13.95 8.39
C PRO A 187 10.35 -12.82 8.96
N SER A 188 11.68 -13.00 9.01
CA SER A 188 12.62 -12.07 9.66
C SER A 188 13.04 -10.93 8.74
N GLN A 189 12.38 -10.75 7.62
CA GLN A 189 12.65 -9.63 6.71
C GLN A 189 12.71 -8.32 7.48
N PHE A 190 13.69 -7.50 7.15
CA PHE A 190 13.96 -6.24 7.84
C PHE A 190 14.16 -6.38 9.36
N GLY A 191 14.54 -7.57 9.84
CA GLY A 191 14.77 -7.84 11.25
C GLY A 191 13.50 -7.86 12.11
N VAL A 192 12.33 -8.11 11.51
CA VAL A 192 11.03 -8.19 12.18
C VAL A 192 10.41 -9.56 12.00
N ASN A 193 9.99 -10.20 13.09
CA ASN A 193 9.22 -11.43 13.02
C ASN A 193 7.74 -11.11 12.73
N THR A 194 7.33 -11.22 11.47
CA THR A 194 5.99 -10.90 11.02
C THR A 194 4.91 -11.86 11.49
N THR A 195 5.26 -13.10 11.87
CA THR A 195 4.26 -14.11 12.31
C THR A 195 3.58 -13.73 13.63
N ALA A 196 4.28 -12.99 14.50
CA ALA A 196 3.78 -12.57 15.80
C ALA A 196 2.96 -11.26 15.75
N LEU A 197 2.86 -10.63 14.57
CA LEU A 197 2.20 -9.33 14.39
C LEU A 197 0.79 -9.50 13.84
N CYS A 198 -0.05 -8.47 14.04
CA CYS A 198 -1.42 -8.47 13.51
C CYS A 198 -1.44 -8.42 11.97
N CYS A 199 -0.58 -7.64 11.38
CA CYS A 199 -0.69 -7.23 9.98
C CYS A 199 0.64 -6.72 9.41
N GLY A 200 0.69 -6.48 8.10
CA GLY A 200 1.84 -5.93 7.40
C GLY A 200 2.18 -4.51 7.82
N ASP A 201 1.18 -3.73 8.18
CA ASP A 201 1.34 -2.33 8.62
C ASP A 201 2.10 -2.23 9.95
N GLU A 202 1.78 -3.12 10.91
CA GLU A 202 2.54 -3.23 12.15
C GLU A 202 3.98 -3.67 11.89
N ALA A 203 4.17 -4.62 10.95
CA ALA A 203 5.50 -5.08 10.56
C ALA A 203 6.35 -3.94 9.98
N LEU A 204 5.77 -3.14 9.08
CA LEU A 204 6.43 -1.97 8.50
C LEU A 204 6.82 -0.95 9.59
N ALA A 205 5.89 -0.63 10.49
CA ALA A 205 6.17 0.32 11.57
C ALA A 205 7.29 -0.16 12.49
N MET A 206 7.32 -1.46 12.82
CA MET A 206 8.39 -2.03 13.63
C MET A 206 9.74 -2.02 12.91
N ALA A 207 9.75 -2.32 11.61
CA ALA A 207 10.95 -2.25 10.80
C ALA A 207 11.51 -0.82 10.73
N LEU A 208 10.66 0.17 10.50
CA LEU A 208 11.02 1.58 10.49
C LEU A 208 11.48 2.08 11.87
N LYS A 209 10.80 1.66 12.95
CA LYS A 209 11.18 2.00 14.32
C LYS A 209 12.58 1.51 14.69
N LYS A 210 12.98 0.32 14.23
CA LYS A 210 14.36 -0.19 14.43
C LYS A 210 15.41 0.72 13.78
N ARG A 211 15.02 1.53 12.81
CA ARG A 211 15.88 2.53 12.14
C ARG A 211 15.71 3.94 12.69
N GLY A 212 15.04 4.07 13.85
CA GLY A 212 14.76 5.36 14.46
C GLY A 212 13.70 6.19 13.72
N ILE A 213 12.91 5.59 12.82
CA ILE A 213 11.87 6.26 12.06
C ILE A 213 10.52 5.99 12.71
N GLY A 214 9.95 7.01 13.34
CA GLY A 214 8.62 6.97 13.96
C GLY A 214 7.52 7.41 13.00
N LEU A 215 6.28 6.97 13.30
CA LEU A 215 5.09 7.44 12.59
C LEU A 215 4.84 8.91 12.86
N LYS A 216 4.63 9.66 11.78
CA LYS A 216 4.07 11.01 11.79
C LYS A 216 2.58 10.91 11.47
N GLY A 217 1.77 10.95 12.52
CA GLY A 217 0.32 10.78 12.42
C GLY A 217 -0.38 12.04 11.92
N TYR A 218 -1.29 11.88 10.97
CA TYR A 218 -2.14 12.95 10.43
C TYR A 218 -3.62 12.51 10.43
N TRP A 219 -4.10 12.00 11.57
CA TRP A 219 -5.54 11.86 11.77
C TRP A 219 -6.12 13.23 12.14
N PRO A 220 -7.30 13.62 11.65
CA PRO A 220 -8.26 12.87 10.84
C PRO A 220 -8.05 12.99 9.32
N MET A 221 -7.00 13.67 8.86
CA MET A 221 -6.76 13.94 7.44
C MET A 221 -6.61 12.65 6.63
N PHE A 222 -5.79 11.69 7.10
CA PHE A 222 -5.83 10.30 6.63
C PHE A 222 -6.90 9.56 7.43
N ASN A 223 -7.96 9.09 6.76
CA ASN A 223 -9.12 8.54 7.43
C ASN A 223 -9.44 7.12 6.95
N GLY A 224 -9.71 6.20 7.87
CA GLY A 224 -10.08 4.83 7.61
C GLY A 224 -11.57 4.62 7.35
N GLU A 225 -12.36 5.69 7.37
CA GLU A 225 -13.81 5.66 7.26
C GLU A 225 -14.28 5.98 5.83
N THR A 226 -15.53 5.64 5.55
CA THR A 226 -16.24 6.09 4.35
C THR A 226 -16.83 7.50 4.56
N PRO A 227 -17.25 8.21 3.50
CA PRO A 227 -17.96 9.49 3.64
C PRO A 227 -19.21 9.43 4.53
N SER A 228 -19.84 8.24 4.62
CA SER A 228 -21.04 8.05 5.42
C SER A 228 -20.78 7.73 6.90
N THR A 229 -19.57 7.32 7.24
CA THR A 229 -19.20 6.92 8.61
C THR A 229 -18.19 7.85 9.28
N VAL A 230 -17.54 8.72 8.50
CA VAL A 230 -16.64 9.74 9.05
C VAL A 230 -17.40 10.68 9.99
N GLY A 231 -16.85 10.89 11.19
CA GLY A 231 -17.49 11.74 12.18
C GLY A 231 -17.50 13.23 11.78
N PHE A 232 -18.54 13.94 12.21
CA PHE A 232 -18.66 15.40 12.07
C PHE A 232 -18.49 16.03 13.44
N GLY A 233 -17.27 16.34 13.81
CA GLY A 233 -16.96 17.05 15.05
C GLY A 233 -16.08 18.25 14.77
N SER A 234 -15.94 19.15 15.76
CA SER A 234 -15.08 20.33 15.66
C SER A 234 -13.62 19.98 15.36
N GLU A 235 -13.19 18.77 15.69
CA GLU A 235 -11.84 18.26 15.48
C GLU A 235 -11.63 17.72 14.07
N ILE A 236 -12.70 17.52 13.28
CA ILE A 236 -12.63 16.88 11.94
C ILE A 236 -13.07 17.88 10.86
N TRP A 237 -14.08 18.68 11.17
CA TRP A 237 -14.79 19.51 10.19
C TRP A 237 -13.91 20.47 9.38
N CYS A 238 -12.85 21.02 9.98
CA CYS A 238 -11.96 21.98 9.33
C CYS A 238 -10.67 21.39 8.80
N GLU A 239 -10.48 20.08 8.97
CA GLU A 239 -9.27 19.41 8.50
C GLU A 239 -9.44 18.93 7.05
N PRO A 240 -8.45 19.15 6.17
CA PRO A 240 -8.53 18.69 4.79
C PRO A 240 -8.48 17.16 4.74
N VAL A 241 -9.41 16.54 4.03
CA VAL A 241 -9.39 15.09 3.77
C VAL A 241 -8.25 14.80 2.79
N LEU A 242 -7.35 13.89 3.16
CA LEU A 242 -6.28 13.37 2.31
C LEU A 242 -6.64 12.01 1.73
N SER A 243 -7.32 11.17 2.53
CA SER A 243 -7.77 9.85 2.09
C SER A 243 -8.99 9.38 2.86
N LEU A 244 -9.75 8.48 2.22
CA LEU A 244 -10.86 7.72 2.78
C LEU A 244 -10.68 6.24 2.42
N HIS A 245 -11.29 5.33 3.19
CA HIS A 245 -11.16 3.89 2.99
C HIS A 245 -12.53 3.21 2.86
N HIS A 246 -12.52 1.92 2.48
CA HIS A 246 -13.72 1.12 2.21
C HIS A 246 -14.64 1.73 1.13
N ILE A 247 -14.04 2.40 0.15
CA ILE A 247 -14.78 3.02 -0.94
C ILE A 247 -15.06 1.97 -2.02
N SER A 248 -16.34 1.68 -2.27
CA SER A 248 -16.73 0.81 -3.37
C SER A 248 -16.45 1.46 -4.73
N GLY A 249 -16.40 0.68 -5.82
CA GLY A 249 -16.16 1.24 -7.15
C GLY A 249 -17.14 2.36 -7.53
N VAL A 250 -18.44 2.18 -7.30
CA VAL A 250 -19.48 3.20 -7.56
C VAL A 250 -19.29 4.43 -6.67
N ALA A 251 -19.03 4.23 -5.37
CA ALA A 251 -18.79 5.35 -4.46
C ALA A 251 -17.50 6.12 -4.81
N MET A 252 -16.52 5.45 -5.42
CA MET A 252 -15.30 6.09 -5.90
C MET A 252 -15.57 7.01 -7.09
N GLU A 253 -16.41 6.55 -8.04
CA GLU A 253 -16.85 7.35 -9.17
C GLU A 253 -17.66 8.56 -8.72
N ASP A 254 -18.65 8.38 -7.83
CA ASP A 254 -19.48 9.44 -7.29
C ASP A 254 -18.63 10.50 -6.54
N LEU A 255 -17.70 10.06 -5.70
CA LEU A 255 -16.84 10.96 -4.93
C LEU A 255 -15.87 11.71 -5.83
N TRP A 256 -15.28 11.03 -6.81
CA TRP A 256 -14.40 11.66 -7.79
C TRP A 256 -15.15 12.69 -8.61
N GLN A 257 -16.33 12.36 -9.14
CA GLN A 257 -17.15 13.30 -9.93
C GLN A 257 -17.55 14.52 -9.10
N TRP A 258 -17.95 14.31 -7.84
CA TRP A 258 -18.30 15.41 -6.94
C TRP A 258 -17.13 16.39 -6.74
N ILE A 259 -15.90 15.87 -6.58
CA ILE A 259 -14.70 16.71 -6.43
C ILE A 259 -14.38 17.46 -7.73
N GLU A 260 -14.48 16.81 -8.90
CA GLU A 260 -14.24 17.45 -10.19
C GLU A 260 -15.28 18.56 -10.47
N ASP A 261 -16.54 18.33 -10.17
CA ASP A 261 -17.61 19.34 -10.30
C ASP A 261 -17.37 20.53 -9.37
N TRP A 262 -16.80 20.29 -8.19
CA TRP A 262 -16.50 21.36 -7.24
C TRP A 262 -15.27 22.18 -7.63
N LYS A 263 -14.34 21.60 -8.40
CA LYS A 263 -13.15 22.28 -8.93
C LYS A 263 -13.44 23.09 -10.22
N ALA A 264 -14.54 22.79 -10.92
CA ALA A 264 -14.93 23.43 -12.18
C ALA A 264 -15.52 24.84 -11.97
#